data_53281c6fa57519f17af2f455b1d4d575
#
_entry.id   53281c6fa57519f17af2f455b1d4d575
#
_cell.length_a   1.000
_cell.length_b   1.000
_cell.length_c   1.000
_cell.angle_alpha   90.00
_cell.angle_beta   90.00
_cell.angle_gamma   90.00
#
_symmetry.space_group_name_H-M   'P 1'
#
loop_
_entity.id
_entity.type
_entity.pdbx_description
1 polymer ?
#
loop_
_entity_poly.entity_id
_entity_poly.type
_entity_poly.pdbx_seq_one_letter_code
_entity_poly.pdbx_strand_id
1 'polypeptide(L)'
;MYLKKYQIKVVNALKQFLQTARDTKTSFDIAKQALPDNMRHTLNWVQTTFQTSSLEYKDRCTNGLGNSYPRMIIKVPTGGGKTLLAVESIREYQNLFAQKRTGLVVWIVPSETIYSQTVQKIRDKGNPLRQLLDQCSGNRTIILEKGQRLTTNDIEENLVVLFVMIQSISRTNGKEALKVFQDSGGYDSFFPADNRYDLHEQLLKQVPNLDFISPLGTEQPLIMTSLGNAIRISKPFIIIDEIHKVFSENARKTIDSLNPEFVLGFSATPKAEMNVLVTITGLELKEEEM
;
A
#
# COMPACT_ATOMS: atom_id res chain seq x y z
N MET A 1 -14.47 0.03 20.94
CA MET A 1 -14.50 -1.34 20.43
C MET A 1 -13.37 -2.11 21.10
N TYR A 2 -13.65 -3.28 21.69
CA TYR A 2 -12.60 -4.08 22.36
C TYR A 2 -12.09 -5.13 21.38
N LEU A 3 -10.76 -5.22 21.26
CA LEU A 3 -10.11 -6.27 20.49
C LEU A 3 -10.15 -7.60 21.27
N LYS A 4 -10.42 -8.68 20.58
CA LYS A 4 -10.29 -10.06 21.11
C LYS A 4 -8.80 -10.40 21.32
N LYS A 5 -8.47 -11.36 22.18
CA LYS A 5 -7.06 -11.71 22.51
C LYS A 5 -6.22 -12.01 21.27
N TYR A 6 -6.74 -12.80 20.32
CA TYR A 6 -6.02 -13.08 19.07
C TYR A 6 -5.81 -11.81 18.20
N GLN A 7 -6.74 -10.86 18.24
CA GLN A 7 -6.58 -9.59 17.53
C GLN A 7 -5.49 -8.73 18.20
N ILE A 8 -5.43 -8.72 19.53
CA ILE A 8 -4.36 -8.07 20.30
C ILE A 8 -3.00 -8.70 19.94
N LYS A 9 -2.92 -10.04 19.82
CA LYS A 9 -1.72 -10.75 19.39
C LYS A 9 -1.26 -10.27 18.01
N VAL A 10 -2.19 -10.14 17.05
CA VAL A 10 -1.90 -9.62 15.70
C VAL A 10 -1.39 -8.19 15.75
N VAL A 11 -2.10 -7.30 16.45
CA VAL A 11 -1.74 -5.89 16.55
C VAL A 11 -0.38 -5.71 17.21
N ASN A 12 -0.09 -6.47 18.27
CA ASN A 12 1.21 -6.40 18.96
C ASN A 12 2.37 -6.89 18.08
N ALA A 13 2.18 -7.99 17.33
CA ALA A 13 3.19 -8.46 16.38
C ALA A 13 3.45 -7.42 15.28
N LEU A 14 2.40 -6.79 14.77
CA LEU A 14 2.53 -5.73 13.77
C LEU A 14 3.25 -4.50 14.34
N LYS A 15 2.92 -4.07 15.56
CA LYS A 15 3.59 -2.94 16.23
C LYS A 15 5.09 -3.15 16.34
N GLN A 16 5.49 -4.32 16.84
CA GLN A 16 6.91 -4.68 16.97
C GLN A 16 7.63 -4.63 15.63
N PHE A 17 7.03 -5.23 14.60
CA PHE A 17 7.60 -5.22 13.26
C PHE A 17 7.71 -3.81 12.67
N LEU A 18 6.66 -2.99 12.77
CA LEU A 18 6.65 -1.61 12.26
C LEU A 18 7.69 -0.73 12.96
N GLN A 19 7.87 -0.90 14.26
CA GLN A 19 8.88 -0.17 15.02
C GLN A 19 10.30 -0.57 14.60
N THR A 20 10.59 -1.87 14.52
CA THR A 20 11.86 -2.37 13.99
C THR A 20 12.10 -1.89 12.56
N ALA A 21 11.08 -1.93 11.69
CA ALA A 21 11.16 -1.45 10.31
C ALA A 21 11.46 0.05 10.24
N ARG A 22 10.88 0.84 11.12
CA ARG A 22 11.15 2.29 11.20
C ARG A 22 12.58 2.57 11.62
N ASP A 23 13.05 1.89 12.67
CA ASP A 23 14.40 2.10 13.21
C ASP A 23 15.48 1.66 12.20
N THR A 24 15.29 0.49 11.56
CA THR A 24 16.21 0.02 10.52
C THR A 24 16.23 0.91 9.29
N LYS A 25 15.04 1.41 8.85
CA LYS A 25 14.93 2.33 7.73
C LYS A 25 15.62 3.65 8.04
N THR A 26 15.42 4.21 9.23
CA THR A 26 16.07 5.46 9.66
C THR A 26 17.59 5.31 9.67
N SER A 27 18.09 4.22 10.27
CA SER A 27 19.53 3.92 10.28
C SER A 27 20.10 3.74 8.86
N PHE A 28 19.34 3.08 7.97
CA PHE A 28 19.69 2.93 6.56
C PHE A 28 19.76 4.29 5.85
N ASP A 29 18.77 5.17 6.04
CA ASP A 29 18.70 6.47 5.37
C ASP A 29 19.91 7.35 5.80
N ILE A 30 20.31 7.30 7.07
CA ILE A 30 21.51 7.95 7.58
C ILE A 30 22.77 7.36 6.94
N ALA A 31 22.92 6.02 6.96
CA ALA A 31 24.07 5.35 6.37
C ALA A 31 24.19 5.61 4.86
N LYS A 32 23.08 5.65 4.14
CA LYS A 32 23.04 5.93 2.71
C LYS A 32 23.58 7.32 2.37
N GLN A 33 23.36 8.31 3.23
CA GLN A 33 23.92 9.66 3.05
C GLN A 33 25.43 9.70 3.22
N ALA A 34 25.98 8.86 4.09
CA ALA A 34 27.40 8.80 4.39
C ALA A 34 28.21 7.93 3.41
N LEU A 35 27.57 7.04 2.67
CA LEU A 35 28.24 6.10 1.77
C LEU A 35 28.37 6.64 0.34
N PRO A 36 29.50 6.33 -0.34
CA PRO A 36 29.64 6.55 -1.78
C PRO A 36 28.54 5.84 -2.59
N ASP A 37 28.16 6.42 -3.74
CA ASP A 37 27.05 5.92 -4.57
C ASP A 37 27.21 4.45 -4.97
N ASN A 38 28.44 4.02 -5.28
CA ASN A 38 28.74 2.64 -5.65
C ASN A 38 28.57 1.61 -4.51
N MET A 39 28.42 2.04 -3.28
CA MET A 39 28.21 1.15 -2.12
C MET A 39 26.78 1.19 -1.59
N ARG A 40 25.95 2.15 -1.99
CA ARG A 40 24.57 2.31 -1.50
C ARG A 40 23.67 1.13 -1.81
N HIS A 41 23.92 0.40 -2.91
CA HIS A 41 23.16 -0.78 -3.30
C HIS A 41 23.39 -2.01 -2.41
N THR A 42 24.45 -2.03 -1.60
CA THR A 42 24.75 -3.14 -0.68
C THR A 42 23.85 -3.12 0.56
N LEU A 43 23.23 -1.98 0.85
CA LEU A 43 22.38 -1.82 2.02
C LEU A 43 20.93 -2.21 1.70
N ASN A 44 20.35 -3.09 2.50
CA ASN A 44 18.95 -3.49 2.41
C ASN A 44 18.28 -3.45 3.79
N TRP A 45 17.64 -2.33 4.11
CA TRP A 45 16.98 -2.13 5.38
C TRP A 45 15.86 -3.14 5.64
N VAL A 46 15.16 -3.60 4.58
CA VAL A 46 14.09 -4.60 4.70
C VAL A 46 14.66 -5.94 5.18
N GLN A 47 15.74 -6.40 4.57
CA GLN A 47 16.41 -7.62 5.00
C GLN A 47 16.86 -7.52 6.47
N THR A 48 17.44 -6.40 6.86
CA THR A 48 17.85 -6.14 8.26
C THR A 48 16.64 -6.17 9.19
N THR A 49 15.50 -5.58 8.79
CA THR A 49 14.25 -5.62 9.57
C THR A 49 13.80 -7.05 9.83
N PHE A 50 13.79 -7.91 8.81
CA PHE A 50 13.40 -9.32 8.97
C PHE A 50 14.34 -10.07 9.88
N GLN A 51 15.65 -9.87 9.74
CA GLN A 51 16.68 -10.50 10.60
C GLN A 51 16.51 -10.06 12.06
N THR A 52 16.37 -8.77 12.31
CA THR A 52 16.17 -8.22 13.67
C THR A 52 14.85 -8.70 14.30
N SER A 53 13.82 -8.88 13.49
CA SER A 53 12.52 -9.41 13.94
C SER A 53 12.50 -10.93 14.06
N SER A 54 13.60 -11.63 13.77
CA SER A 54 13.70 -13.10 13.74
C SER A 54 12.65 -13.74 12.82
N LEU A 55 12.35 -13.09 11.70
CA LEU A 55 11.41 -13.55 10.69
C LEU A 55 12.15 -14.03 9.44
N GLU A 56 11.59 -15.04 8.79
CA GLU A 56 12.12 -15.55 7.53
C GLU A 56 11.76 -14.59 6.39
N TYR A 57 12.76 -14.16 5.61
CA TYR A 57 12.60 -13.24 4.48
C TYR A 57 12.57 -14.03 3.16
N LYS A 58 11.39 -14.52 2.78
CA LYS A 58 11.12 -15.34 1.58
C LYS A 58 10.80 -14.48 0.37
N ASP A 59 9.74 -13.67 0.47
CA ASP A 59 9.24 -12.81 -0.59
C ASP A 59 10.02 -11.49 -0.60
N ARG A 60 11.10 -11.45 -1.38
CA ARG A 60 11.95 -10.26 -1.55
C ARG A 60 11.37 -9.37 -2.62
N CYS A 61 10.87 -8.21 -2.20
CA CYS A 61 10.17 -7.28 -3.07
C CYS A 61 11.01 -6.03 -3.34
N THR A 62 10.97 -5.59 -4.59
CA THR A 62 11.46 -4.28 -5.03
C THR A 62 10.34 -3.56 -5.77
N ASN A 63 10.13 -2.29 -5.46
CA ASN A 63 9.13 -1.49 -6.14
C ASN A 63 9.64 -0.97 -7.51
N GLY A 64 8.79 -0.28 -8.25
CA GLY A 64 9.13 0.25 -9.56
C GLY A 64 10.26 1.30 -9.58
N LEU A 65 10.69 1.77 -8.40
CA LEU A 65 11.86 2.65 -8.23
C LEU A 65 13.14 1.85 -7.90
N GLY A 66 13.08 0.52 -7.88
CA GLY A 66 14.20 -0.33 -7.48
C GLY A 66 14.47 -0.37 -5.96
N ASN A 67 13.59 0.20 -5.15
CA ASN A 67 13.74 0.19 -3.69
C ASN A 67 13.09 -1.05 -3.08
N SER A 68 13.81 -1.70 -2.15
CA SER A 68 13.22 -2.78 -1.35
C SER A 68 12.14 -2.23 -0.41
N TYR A 69 11.06 -2.98 -0.27
CA TYR A 69 9.96 -2.65 0.65
C TYR A 69 9.42 -3.93 1.32
N PRO A 70 8.88 -3.84 2.57
CA PRO A 70 8.31 -5.00 3.25
C PRO A 70 6.93 -5.35 2.68
N ARG A 71 6.76 -6.63 2.32
CA ARG A 71 5.46 -7.24 2.05
C ARG A 71 5.21 -8.31 3.10
N MET A 72 4.24 -8.05 3.99
CA MET A 72 3.91 -8.91 5.13
C MET A 72 2.49 -9.46 5.02
N ILE A 73 2.31 -10.65 5.56
CA ILE A 73 1.02 -11.34 5.56
C ILE A 73 0.59 -11.64 7.01
N ILE A 74 -0.67 -11.34 7.30
CA ILE A 74 -1.34 -11.79 8.52
C ILE A 74 -2.24 -12.96 8.16
N LYS A 75 -1.94 -14.13 8.72
CA LYS A 75 -2.80 -15.31 8.53
C LYS A 75 -3.92 -15.29 9.56
N VAL A 76 -5.14 -15.06 9.08
CA VAL A 76 -6.36 -15.02 9.90
C VAL A 76 -7.47 -15.80 9.20
N PRO A 77 -8.16 -16.74 9.88
CA PRO A 77 -9.28 -17.47 9.30
C PRO A 77 -10.42 -16.55 8.85
N THR A 78 -11.29 -17.07 8.00
CA THR A 78 -12.53 -16.39 7.63
C THR A 78 -13.37 -16.16 8.89
N GLY A 79 -14.01 -14.99 9.01
CA GLY A 79 -14.72 -14.59 10.24
C GLY A 79 -13.84 -13.94 11.31
N GLY A 80 -12.51 -14.04 11.23
CA GLY A 80 -11.58 -13.50 12.24
C GLY A 80 -11.41 -11.97 12.25
N GLY A 81 -12.32 -11.21 11.62
CA GLY A 81 -12.32 -9.73 11.69
C GLY A 81 -11.24 -9.05 10.86
N LYS A 82 -10.90 -9.60 9.69
CA LYS A 82 -9.86 -9.05 8.79
C LYS A 82 -10.02 -7.56 8.54
N THR A 83 -11.26 -7.09 8.32
CA THR A 83 -11.53 -5.66 8.07
C THR A 83 -11.15 -4.78 9.28
N LEU A 84 -11.45 -5.23 10.51
CA LEU A 84 -11.03 -4.53 11.72
C LEU A 84 -9.51 -4.52 11.84
N LEU A 85 -8.87 -5.67 11.63
CA LEU A 85 -7.42 -5.78 11.68
C LEU A 85 -6.74 -4.91 10.61
N ALA A 86 -7.35 -4.77 9.43
CA ALA A 86 -6.86 -3.88 8.38
C ALA A 86 -6.91 -2.40 8.83
N VAL A 87 -8.02 -1.97 9.44
CA VAL A 87 -8.15 -0.60 9.98
C VAL A 87 -7.15 -0.35 11.12
N GLU A 88 -7.02 -1.30 12.04
CA GLU A 88 -6.01 -1.24 13.10
C GLU A 88 -4.59 -1.18 12.53
N SER A 89 -4.33 -1.91 11.45
CA SER A 89 -3.04 -1.89 10.78
C SER A 89 -2.73 -0.54 10.14
N ILE A 90 -3.73 0.15 9.56
CA ILE A 90 -3.57 1.52 9.08
C ILE A 90 -3.18 2.43 10.25
N ARG A 91 -3.88 2.33 11.37
CA ARG A 91 -3.59 3.12 12.57
C ARG A 91 -2.16 2.92 13.05
N GLU A 92 -1.74 1.67 13.20
CA GLU A 92 -0.40 1.36 13.69
C GLU A 92 0.69 1.75 12.67
N TYR A 93 0.45 1.56 11.38
CA TYR A 93 1.36 2.02 10.33
C TYR A 93 1.57 3.54 10.39
N GLN A 94 0.47 4.31 10.47
CA GLN A 94 0.54 5.78 10.56
C GLN A 94 1.28 6.24 11.83
N ASN A 95 1.02 5.58 12.96
CA ASN A 95 1.62 5.97 14.24
C ASN A 95 3.10 5.60 14.36
N LEU A 96 3.48 4.38 13.93
CA LEU A 96 4.79 3.81 14.23
C LEU A 96 5.78 3.87 13.06
N PHE A 97 5.32 3.68 11.83
CA PHE A 97 6.19 3.65 10.67
C PHE A 97 6.20 4.98 9.92
N ALA A 98 5.06 5.44 9.43
CA ALA A 98 4.95 6.69 8.68
C ALA A 98 5.13 7.92 9.58
N GLN A 99 4.71 7.84 10.84
CA GLN A 99 4.68 8.94 11.82
C GLN A 99 3.97 10.19 11.29
N LYS A 100 2.86 9.96 10.59
CA LYS A 100 2.04 10.99 9.96
C LYS A 100 0.57 10.68 10.17
N ARG A 101 -0.28 11.71 10.14
CA ARG A 101 -1.74 11.57 10.18
C ARG A 101 -2.38 11.61 8.79
N THR A 102 -1.57 11.83 7.77
CA THR A 102 -1.98 12.03 6.38
C THR A 102 -1.27 11.04 5.48
N GLY A 103 -1.71 10.92 4.23
CA GLY A 103 -1.09 10.05 3.23
C GLY A 103 -2.09 9.21 2.47
N LEU A 104 -1.60 8.35 1.58
CA LEU A 104 -2.42 7.48 0.74
C LEU A 104 -2.32 6.02 1.20
N VAL A 105 -3.47 5.44 1.51
CA VAL A 105 -3.67 4.01 1.68
C VAL A 105 -4.45 3.48 0.48
N VAL A 106 -3.90 2.51 -0.24
CA VAL A 106 -4.62 1.81 -1.30
C VAL A 106 -5.10 0.48 -0.74
N TRP A 107 -6.42 0.29 -0.68
CA TRP A 107 -7.03 -0.93 -0.18
C TRP A 107 -7.55 -1.78 -1.34
N ILE A 108 -6.86 -2.88 -1.60
CA ILE A 108 -7.17 -3.79 -2.70
C ILE A 108 -8.09 -4.90 -2.21
N VAL A 109 -9.22 -5.06 -2.87
CA VAL A 109 -10.27 -6.02 -2.52
C VAL A 109 -10.50 -7.01 -3.67
N PRO A 110 -10.71 -8.32 -3.38
CA PRO A 110 -10.75 -9.35 -4.43
C PRO A 110 -12.07 -9.45 -5.18
N SER A 111 -13.19 -8.96 -4.63
CA SER A 111 -14.52 -9.12 -5.23
C SER A 111 -15.44 -7.94 -4.93
N GLU A 112 -16.42 -7.73 -5.84
CA GLU A 112 -17.42 -6.65 -5.74
C GLU A 112 -18.23 -6.70 -4.45
N THR A 113 -18.62 -7.90 -4.00
CA THR A 113 -19.42 -8.06 -2.78
C THR A 113 -18.65 -7.59 -1.54
N ILE A 114 -17.36 -8.00 -1.41
CA ILE A 114 -16.51 -7.57 -0.30
C ILE A 114 -16.23 -6.08 -0.40
N TYR A 115 -16.00 -5.59 -1.63
CA TYR A 115 -15.77 -4.18 -1.93
C TYR A 115 -16.91 -3.31 -1.42
N SER A 116 -18.14 -3.56 -1.90
CA SER A 116 -19.33 -2.76 -1.53
C SER A 116 -19.60 -2.77 -0.03
N GLN A 117 -19.50 -3.94 0.61
CA GLN A 117 -19.71 -4.07 2.05
C GLN A 117 -18.63 -3.33 2.87
N THR A 118 -17.38 -3.39 2.44
CA THR A 118 -16.28 -2.74 3.15
C THR A 118 -16.35 -1.23 2.99
N VAL A 119 -16.55 -0.74 1.77
CA VAL A 119 -16.69 0.69 1.47
C VAL A 119 -17.86 1.29 2.25
N GLN A 120 -19.02 0.63 2.27
CA GLN A 120 -20.19 1.10 3.01
C GLN A 120 -19.89 1.26 4.51
N LYS A 121 -19.27 0.25 5.13
CA LYS A 121 -18.90 0.29 6.56
C LYS A 121 -17.90 1.42 6.88
N ILE A 122 -16.92 1.62 6.00
CA ILE A 122 -15.86 2.62 6.23
C ILE A 122 -16.35 4.04 5.91
N ARG A 123 -17.36 4.22 5.04
CA ARG A 123 -17.99 5.53 4.77
C ARG A 123 -18.93 5.98 5.88
N ASP A 124 -19.58 5.06 6.55
CA ASP A 124 -20.51 5.38 7.64
C ASP A 124 -19.73 5.91 8.85
N LYS A 125 -19.89 7.22 9.11
CA LYS A 125 -19.25 7.92 10.25
C LYS A 125 -19.68 7.38 11.61
N GLY A 126 -20.85 6.74 11.70
CA GLY A 126 -21.34 6.05 12.89
C GLY A 126 -20.65 4.70 13.12
N ASN A 127 -20.02 4.14 12.11
CA ASN A 127 -19.36 2.83 12.21
C ASN A 127 -18.06 2.91 13.02
N PRO A 128 -17.83 2.00 14.00
CA PRO A 128 -16.60 1.99 14.79
C PRO A 128 -15.30 1.92 13.97
N LEU A 129 -15.30 1.25 12.81
CA LEU A 129 -14.14 1.16 11.92
C LEU A 129 -13.78 2.53 11.33
N ARG A 130 -14.80 3.30 10.93
CA ARG A 130 -14.59 4.67 10.45
C ARG A 130 -14.08 5.56 11.58
N GLN A 131 -14.63 5.45 12.78
CA GLN A 131 -14.20 6.22 13.93
C GLN A 131 -12.72 5.97 14.30
N LEU A 132 -12.23 4.74 14.14
CA LEU A 132 -10.81 4.43 14.31
C LEU A 132 -9.92 5.14 13.29
N LEU A 133 -10.32 5.19 12.03
CA LEU A 133 -9.60 5.95 10.99
C LEU A 133 -9.64 7.46 11.28
N ASP A 134 -10.78 7.98 11.70
CA ASP A 134 -10.94 9.39 12.04
C ASP A 134 -10.08 9.77 13.26
N GLN A 135 -9.98 8.90 14.26
CA GLN A 135 -9.05 9.11 15.39
C GLN A 135 -7.58 9.14 14.94
N CYS A 136 -7.20 8.23 14.05
CA CYS A 136 -5.84 8.17 13.50
C CYS A 136 -5.47 9.43 12.71
N SER A 137 -6.40 9.93 11.89
CA SER A 137 -6.19 11.08 11.01
C SER A 137 -6.45 12.44 11.68
N GLY A 138 -6.97 12.47 12.91
CA GLY A 138 -7.48 13.69 13.53
C GLY A 138 -8.74 14.22 12.85
N ASN A 139 -9.68 13.34 12.53
CA ASN A 139 -10.95 13.59 11.83
C ASN A 139 -10.79 14.07 10.37
N ARG A 140 -9.65 13.78 9.75
CA ARG A 140 -9.35 14.13 8.35
C ARG A 140 -9.18 12.88 7.49
N THR A 141 -10.21 12.01 7.46
CA THR A 141 -10.23 10.81 6.62
C THR A 141 -11.10 11.04 5.38
N ILE A 142 -10.53 10.76 4.21
CA ILE A 142 -11.24 10.74 2.93
C ILE A 142 -11.32 9.30 2.44
N ILE A 143 -12.52 8.85 2.06
CA ILE A 143 -12.75 7.54 1.47
C ILE A 143 -13.07 7.72 0.01
N LEU A 144 -12.18 7.21 -0.85
CA LEU A 144 -12.31 7.29 -2.29
C LEU A 144 -12.49 5.92 -2.93
N GLU A 145 -13.20 5.93 -4.04
CA GLU A 145 -13.31 4.80 -4.97
C GLU A 145 -12.65 5.15 -6.29
N LYS A 146 -12.30 4.13 -7.05
CA LYS A 146 -11.78 4.30 -8.40
C LYS A 146 -12.70 5.19 -9.24
N GLY A 147 -12.10 6.14 -9.97
CA GLY A 147 -12.81 7.10 -10.82
C GLY A 147 -13.23 8.38 -10.10
N GLN A 148 -13.03 8.47 -8.79
CA GLN A 148 -13.19 9.72 -8.07
C GLN A 148 -11.92 10.57 -8.17
N ARG A 149 -12.11 11.89 -8.12
CA ARG A 149 -11.01 12.86 -8.15
C ARG A 149 -10.12 12.66 -6.91
N LEU A 150 -8.80 12.73 -7.14
CA LEU A 150 -7.78 12.73 -6.11
C LEU A 150 -6.78 13.85 -6.42
N THR A 151 -6.42 14.62 -5.42
CA THR A 151 -5.44 15.70 -5.54
C THR A 151 -4.26 15.50 -4.60
N THR A 152 -3.14 16.17 -4.86
CA THR A 152 -2.00 16.20 -3.95
C THR A 152 -2.39 16.74 -2.59
N ASN A 153 -3.18 17.81 -2.54
CA ASN A 153 -3.69 18.40 -1.29
C ASN A 153 -4.54 17.40 -0.48
N ASP A 154 -5.33 16.55 -1.15
CA ASP A 154 -6.09 15.52 -0.43
C ASP A 154 -5.17 14.60 0.37
N ILE A 155 -4.04 14.19 -0.21
CA ILE A 155 -3.07 13.30 0.43
C ILE A 155 -2.21 14.03 1.48
N GLU A 156 -1.88 15.30 1.23
CA GLU A 156 -1.05 16.09 2.14
C GLU A 156 -1.81 16.49 3.41
N GLU A 157 -3.10 16.76 3.29
CA GLU A 157 -3.93 17.25 4.39
C GLU A 157 -4.77 16.17 5.09
N ASN A 158 -5.01 15.02 4.43
CA ASN A 158 -5.90 13.99 4.92
C ASN A 158 -5.27 12.59 4.84
N LEU A 159 -5.83 11.67 5.61
CA LEU A 159 -5.66 10.23 5.39
C LEU A 159 -6.64 9.78 4.31
N VAL A 160 -6.14 9.56 3.12
CA VAL A 160 -6.93 9.07 1.99
C VAL A 160 -6.90 7.54 1.97
N VAL A 161 -8.07 6.90 2.03
CA VAL A 161 -8.22 5.46 1.83
C VAL A 161 -8.91 5.24 0.49
N LEU A 162 -8.13 4.81 -0.50
CA LEU A 162 -8.57 4.55 -1.87
C LEU A 162 -8.88 3.07 -2.04
N PHE A 163 -10.13 2.73 -2.30
CA PHE A 163 -10.55 1.38 -2.59
C PHE A 163 -10.43 1.05 -4.08
N VAL A 164 -9.79 -0.07 -4.39
CA VAL A 164 -9.66 -0.58 -5.75
C VAL A 164 -9.88 -2.10 -5.78
N MET A 165 -10.48 -2.59 -6.85
CA MET A 165 -10.55 -4.03 -7.10
C MET A 165 -9.30 -4.51 -7.81
N ILE A 166 -8.86 -5.74 -7.53
CA ILE A 166 -7.66 -6.32 -8.13
C ILE A 166 -7.73 -6.33 -9.67
N GLN A 167 -8.90 -6.60 -10.23
CA GLN A 167 -9.12 -6.61 -11.69
C GLN A 167 -8.87 -5.24 -12.32
N SER A 168 -9.04 -4.16 -11.54
CA SER A 168 -8.82 -2.79 -12.01
C SER A 168 -7.35 -2.41 -12.15
N ILE A 169 -6.46 -3.13 -11.45
CA ILE A 169 -5.02 -2.87 -11.43
C ILE A 169 -4.21 -3.98 -12.10
N SER A 170 -4.80 -5.15 -12.42
CA SER A 170 -4.10 -6.25 -13.05
C SER A 170 -3.83 -5.95 -14.53
N ARG A 171 -2.57 -5.92 -14.94
CA ARG A 171 -2.14 -5.77 -16.34
C ARG A 171 -2.17 -7.14 -17.01
N THR A 172 -3.32 -7.53 -17.58
CA THR A 172 -3.40 -8.65 -18.51
C THR A 172 -3.32 -8.15 -19.95
N ASN A 173 -2.70 -8.92 -20.84
CA ASN A 173 -2.43 -8.61 -22.25
C ASN A 173 -3.70 -8.45 -23.12
N GLY A 174 -4.70 -7.72 -22.71
CA GLY A 174 -5.95 -7.52 -23.42
C GLY A 174 -6.52 -6.12 -23.27
N LYS A 175 -7.31 -5.68 -24.26
CA LYS A 175 -7.86 -4.34 -24.44
C LYS A 175 -8.73 -3.79 -23.28
N GLU A 176 -9.01 -4.55 -22.25
CA GLU A 176 -9.71 -4.11 -21.05
C GLU A 176 -8.80 -3.82 -19.85
N ALA A 177 -7.51 -4.05 -20.02
CA ALA A 177 -6.53 -3.77 -19.01
C ALA A 177 -6.53 -2.26 -18.74
N LEU A 178 -6.80 -1.85 -17.49
CA LEU A 178 -6.16 -0.65 -17.00
C LEU A 178 -6.97 0.64 -16.92
N LYS A 179 -8.21 0.56 -16.52
CA LYS A 179 -8.95 1.81 -16.22
C LYS A 179 -8.22 2.68 -15.16
N VAL A 180 -7.34 2.11 -14.32
CA VAL A 180 -6.52 2.86 -13.35
C VAL A 180 -5.36 3.58 -14.03
N PHE A 181 -4.82 3.05 -15.14
CA PHE A 181 -3.70 3.62 -15.88
C PHE A 181 -4.10 4.36 -17.15
N GLN A 182 -5.40 4.46 -17.44
CA GLN A 182 -5.90 5.30 -18.54
C GLN A 182 -5.86 6.76 -18.11
N ASP A 183 -5.52 7.62 -19.05
CA ASP A 183 -5.70 9.06 -18.90
C ASP A 183 -7.19 9.35 -18.78
N SER A 184 -7.62 9.80 -17.62
CA SER A 184 -9.04 9.98 -17.32
C SER A 184 -9.36 11.34 -16.68
N GLY A 185 -8.34 12.20 -16.50
CA GLY A 185 -8.48 13.48 -15.80
C GLY A 185 -8.72 13.31 -14.29
N GLY A 186 -8.82 14.43 -13.58
CA GLY A 186 -9.09 14.45 -12.14
C GLY A 186 -7.88 14.18 -11.24
N TYR A 187 -6.68 14.06 -11.83
CA TYR A 187 -5.41 13.84 -11.14
C TYR A 187 -4.36 14.89 -11.52
N ASP A 188 -4.78 15.97 -12.11
CA ASP A 188 -3.92 17.01 -12.71
C ASP A 188 -2.91 17.62 -11.75
N SER A 189 -3.28 17.70 -10.45
CA SER A 189 -2.41 18.28 -9.42
C SER A 189 -1.12 17.50 -9.17
N PHE A 190 -1.03 16.24 -9.63
CA PHE A 190 0.18 15.42 -9.52
C PHE A 190 1.18 15.66 -10.63
N PHE A 191 0.77 16.31 -11.70
CA PHE A 191 1.54 16.40 -12.93
C PHE A 191 1.81 17.84 -13.33
N PRO A 192 2.93 18.08 -14.03
CA PRO A 192 3.18 19.38 -14.65
C PRO A 192 2.14 19.68 -15.73
N ALA A 193 1.96 20.97 -16.06
CA ALA A 193 1.14 21.36 -17.21
C ALA A 193 1.75 20.81 -18.52
N ASP A 194 0.89 20.45 -19.47
CA ASP A 194 1.28 19.75 -20.72
C ASP A 194 2.38 20.45 -21.54
N ASN A 195 2.47 21.78 -21.46
CA ASN A 195 3.49 22.56 -22.14
C ASN A 195 4.83 22.66 -21.38
N ARG A 196 4.94 22.04 -20.19
CA ARG A 196 6.16 22.08 -19.37
C ARG A 196 6.95 20.76 -19.46
N TYR A 197 7.43 20.47 -20.66
CA TYR A 197 8.21 19.25 -20.94
C TYR A 197 9.43 19.10 -20.04
N ASP A 198 10.09 20.20 -19.70
CA ASP A 198 11.21 20.25 -18.74
C ASP A 198 10.86 19.64 -17.39
N LEU A 199 9.67 19.92 -16.88
CA LEU A 199 9.18 19.37 -15.61
C LEU A 199 8.73 17.92 -15.76
N HIS A 200 8.17 17.52 -16.91
CA HIS A 200 7.84 16.12 -17.17
C HIS A 200 9.11 15.26 -17.19
N GLU A 201 10.18 15.69 -17.85
CA GLU A 201 11.48 15.00 -17.82
C GLU A 201 12.06 14.92 -16.41
N GLN A 202 11.97 16.00 -15.64
CA GLN A 202 12.44 16.02 -14.26
C GLN A 202 11.66 15.03 -13.38
N LEU A 203 10.34 14.97 -13.53
CA LEU A 203 9.49 14.03 -12.79
C LEU A 203 9.77 12.58 -13.19
N LEU A 204 10.02 12.30 -14.48
CA LEU A 204 10.43 10.97 -14.96
C LEU A 204 11.79 10.54 -14.42
N LYS A 205 12.73 11.46 -14.21
CA LYS A 205 14.01 11.14 -13.53
C LYS A 205 13.80 10.75 -12.07
N GLN A 206 12.81 11.34 -11.39
CA GLN A 206 12.46 11.03 -10.00
C GLN A 206 11.63 9.74 -9.86
N VAL A 207 10.72 9.51 -10.81
CA VAL A 207 9.80 8.36 -10.83
C VAL A 207 9.84 7.72 -12.25
N PRO A 208 10.88 6.91 -12.55
CA PRO A 208 11.14 6.40 -13.88
C PRO A 208 10.08 5.47 -14.47
N ASN A 209 9.23 4.91 -13.62
CA ASN A 209 8.19 3.95 -14.02
C ASN A 209 6.81 4.60 -14.26
N LEU A 210 6.75 5.92 -14.44
CA LEU A 210 5.51 6.59 -14.87
C LEU A 210 5.19 6.23 -16.32
N ASP A 211 3.92 6.02 -16.61
CA ASP A 211 3.45 5.87 -17.98
C ASP A 211 3.41 7.25 -18.63
N PHE A 212 3.98 7.35 -19.85
CA PHE A 212 4.04 8.59 -20.63
C PHE A 212 3.80 8.31 -22.12
N ILE A 213 3.48 9.32 -22.87
CA ILE A 213 3.40 9.31 -24.32
C ILE A 213 4.45 10.27 -24.93
N SER A 214 4.88 10.00 -26.15
CA SER A 214 5.66 10.96 -26.94
C SER A 214 4.74 11.49 -28.03
N PRO A 215 4.34 12.77 -27.99
CA PRO A 215 3.48 13.36 -29.01
C PRO A 215 4.15 13.29 -30.40
N LEU A 216 3.35 13.10 -31.46
CA LEU A 216 3.83 13.00 -32.83
C LEU A 216 4.67 14.22 -33.19
N GLY A 217 5.91 13.96 -33.66
CA GLY A 217 6.83 15.00 -34.07
C GLY A 217 7.69 15.61 -32.97
N THR A 218 7.62 15.08 -31.74
CA THR A 218 8.50 15.48 -30.64
C THR A 218 9.11 14.24 -29.98
N GLU A 219 10.35 14.35 -29.48
CA GLU A 219 10.95 13.33 -28.61
C GLU A 219 10.67 13.61 -27.11
N GLN A 220 9.89 14.65 -26.83
CA GLN A 220 9.65 15.11 -25.46
C GLN A 220 8.54 14.27 -24.82
N PRO A 221 8.77 13.71 -23.61
CA PRO A 221 7.79 12.89 -22.94
C PRO A 221 6.68 13.75 -22.31
N LEU A 222 5.44 13.29 -22.43
CA LEU A 222 4.27 13.80 -21.73
C LEU A 222 3.73 12.72 -20.82
N ILE A 223 3.79 12.92 -19.52
CA ILE A 223 3.31 11.94 -18.53
C ILE A 223 1.79 11.86 -18.58
N MET A 224 1.26 10.64 -18.64
CA MET A 224 -0.18 10.40 -18.66
C MET A 224 -0.82 10.78 -17.32
N THR A 225 -1.89 11.57 -17.39
CA THR A 225 -2.68 11.99 -16.21
C THR A 225 -3.62 10.85 -15.79
N SER A 226 -3.05 9.85 -15.09
CA SER A 226 -3.78 8.66 -14.67
C SER A 226 -3.74 8.44 -13.16
N LEU A 227 -4.75 7.75 -12.62
CA LEU A 227 -4.76 7.32 -11.22
C LEU A 227 -3.53 6.45 -10.88
N GLY A 228 -3.13 5.57 -11.80
CA GLY A 228 -1.96 4.71 -11.61
C GLY A 228 -0.67 5.52 -11.42
N ASN A 229 -0.46 6.54 -12.23
CA ASN A 229 0.68 7.45 -12.08
C ASN A 229 0.60 8.28 -10.79
N ALA A 230 -0.58 8.77 -10.41
CA ALA A 230 -0.80 9.48 -9.15
C ALA A 230 -0.47 8.59 -7.94
N ILE A 231 -0.88 7.31 -7.95
CA ILE A 231 -0.53 6.33 -6.92
C ILE A 231 0.99 6.11 -6.86
N ARG A 232 1.66 5.96 -8.00
CA ARG A 232 3.13 5.75 -8.08
C ARG A 232 3.91 6.89 -7.45
N ILE A 233 3.50 8.13 -7.73
CA ILE A 233 4.11 9.34 -7.15
C ILE A 233 3.91 9.38 -5.63
N SER A 234 2.75 8.94 -5.14
CA SER A 234 2.35 9.04 -3.74
C SER A 234 2.99 7.99 -2.83
N LYS A 235 3.61 6.93 -3.37
CA LYS A 235 4.26 5.84 -2.61
C LYS A 235 3.37 5.29 -1.48
N PRO A 236 2.25 4.64 -1.81
CA PRO A 236 1.21 4.30 -0.85
C PRO A 236 1.60 3.23 0.16
N PHE A 237 0.90 3.20 1.29
CA PHE A 237 0.69 1.97 2.06
C PHE A 237 -0.39 1.14 1.36
N ILE A 238 -0.11 -0.11 1.01
CA ILE A 238 -1.08 -0.98 0.34
C ILE A 238 -1.59 -2.05 1.30
N ILE A 239 -2.91 -2.14 1.43
CA ILE A 239 -3.61 -3.23 2.10
C ILE A 239 -4.24 -4.14 1.06
N ILE A 240 -4.11 -5.46 1.22
CA ILE A 240 -4.68 -6.46 0.30
C ILE A 240 -5.51 -7.47 1.10
N ASP A 241 -6.81 -7.47 0.88
CA ASP A 241 -7.67 -8.53 1.40
C ASP A 241 -7.59 -9.77 0.51
N GLU A 242 -7.54 -10.96 1.14
CA GLU A 242 -7.37 -12.27 0.47
C GLU A 242 -6.18 -12.30 -0.51
N ILE A 243 -5.02 -11.87 -0.06
CA ILE A 243 -3.80 -11.69 -0.89
C ILE A 243 -3.41 -12.96 -1.68
N HIS A 244 -3.78 -14.16 -1.22
CA HIS A 244 -3.51 -15.40 -1.95
C HIS A 244 -4.19 -15.44 -3.34
N LYS A 245 -5.29 -14.69 -3.56
CA LYS A 245 -5.98 -14.57 -4.85
C LYS A 245 -5.23 -13.67 -5.83
N VAL A 246 -4.35 -12.81 -5.34
CA VAL A 246 -3.58 -11.83 -6.14
C VAL A 246 -2.08 -12.14 -6.17
N PHE A 247 -1.71 -13.37 -5.85
CA PHE A 247 -0.32 -13.80 -5.79
C PHE A 247 0.18 -14.47 -7.10
N SER A 248 -0.40 -14.11 -8.26
CA SER A 248 0.18 -14.42 -9.56
C SER A 248 1.37 -13.50 -9.84
N GLU A 249 2.31 -13.93 -10.68
CA GLU A 249 3.48 -13.12 -11.04
C GLU A 249 3.09 -11.74 -11.59
N ASN A 250 2.09 -11.70 -12.49
CA ASN A 250 1.61 -10.45 -13.06
C ASN A 250 0.97 -9.52 -12.01
N ALA A 251 0.19 -10.06 -11.10
CA ALA A 251 -0.41 -9.26 -10.04
C ALA A 251 0.66 -8.70 -9.09
N ARG A 252 1.67 -9.50 -8.74
CA ARG A 252 2.82 -9.02 -7.94
C ARG A 252 3.56 -7.90 -8.65
N LYS A 253 3.94 -8.08 -9.92
CA LYS A 253 4.60 -7.04 -10.73
C LYS A 253 3.76 -5.75 -10.80
N THR A 254 2.44 -5.88 -10.89
CA THR A 254 1.56 -4.71 -10.89
C THR A 254 1.58 -3.99 -9.55
N ILE A 255 1.47 -4.72 -8.43
CA ILE A 255 1.56 -4.12 -7.08
C ILE A 255 2.92 -3.45 -6.88
N ASP A 256 4.01 -4.12 -7.26
CA ASP A 256 5.37 -3.59 -7.18
C ASP A 256 5.50 -2.29 -8.00
N SER A 257 4.87 -2.24 -9.17
CA SER A 257 4.88 -1.05 -10.05
C SER A 257 4.14 0.16 -9.49
N LEU A 258 3.27 -0.01 -8.49
CA LEU A 258 2.60 1.10 -7.80
C LEU A 258 3.50 1.84 -6.80
N ASN A 259 4.77 1.48 -6.72
CA ASN A 259 5.77 2.06 -5.82
C ASN A 259 5.38 2.05 -4.34
N PRO A 260 4.86 0.92 -3.80
CA PRO A 260 4.48 0.90 -2.40
C PRO A 260 5.67 1.15 -1.48
N GLU A 261 5.42 1.81 -0.36
CA GLU A 261 6.36 1.91 0.75
C GLU A 261 6.26 0.70 1.69
N PHE A 262 5.05 0.14 1.81
CA PHE A 262 4.75 -1.04 2.62
C PHE A 262 3.52 -1.76 2.04
N VAL A 263 3.50 -3.09 2.09
CA VAL A 263 2.35 -3.91 1.72
C VAL A 263 1.98 -4.84 2.86
N LEU A 264 0.72 -4.83 3.26
CA LEU A 264 0.16 -5.74 4.25
C LEU A 264 -1.01 -6.52 3.65
N GLY A 265 -0.88 -7.83 3.61
CA GLY A 265 -1.91 -8.73 3.12
C GLY A 265 -2.58 -9.53 4.22
N PHE A 266 -3.86 -9.85 4.03
CA PHE A 266 -4.62 -10.76 4.87
C PHE A 266 -4.99 -12.01 4.08
N SER A 267 -4.84 -13.19 4.70
CA SER A 267 -5.23 -14.45 4.08
C SER A 267 -5.55 -15.51 5.13
N ALA A 268 -6.54 -16.35 4.85
CA ALA A 268 -6.75 -17.58 5.63
C ALA A 268 -5.74 -18.67 5.23
N THR A 269 -5.30 -18.66 3.98
CA THR A 269 -4.44 -19.68 3.35
C THR A 269 -3.27 -19.04 2.61
N PRO A 270 -2.29 -18.41 3.33
CA PRO A 270 -1.12 -17.86 2.68
C PRO A 270 -0.29 -18.96 1.99
N LYS A 271 0.36 -18.63 0.89
CA LYS A 271 1.28 -19.54 0.20
C LYS A 271 2.61 -19.64 0.95
N ALA A 272 3.34 -20.73 0.74
CA ALA A 272 4.57 -21.04 1.47
C ALA A 272 5.70 -20.01 1.26
N GLU A 273 5.74 -19.38 0.09
CA GLU A 273 6.71 -18.34 -0.29
C GLU A 273 6.41 -16.95 0.29
N MET A 274 5.29 -16.75 0.98
CA MET A 274 4.92 -15.45 1.55
C MET A 274 5.59 -15.20 2.91
N ASN A 275 5.89 -13.94 3.19
CA ASN A 275 6.38 -13.50 4.50
C ASN A 275 5.23 -13.39 5.51
N VAL A 276 5.02 -14.42 6.32
CA VAL A 276 3.95 -14.43 7.33
C VAL A 276 4.46 -13.82 8.62
N LEU A 277 3.82 -12.72 9.05
CA LEU A 277 4.14 -12.02 10.29
C LEU A 277 3.59 -12.77 11.52
N VAL A 278 2.33 -13.16 11.44
CA VAL A 278 1.63 -13.83 12.54
C VAL A 278 0.55 -14.76 11.98
N THR A 279 0.37 -15.87 12.66
CA THR A 279 -0.66 -16.87 12.34
C THR A 279 -1.66 -16.95 13.47
N ILE A 280 -2.95 -16.84 13.13
CA ILE A 280 -4.08 -17.13 14.00
C ILE A 280 -4.71 -18.43 13.53
N THR A 281 -4.90 -19.34 14.47
CA THR A 281 -5.51 -20.65 14.22
C THR A 281 -7.03 -20.61 14.38
N GLY A 282 -7.73 -21.59 13.81
CA GLY A 282 -9.17 -21.75 14.03
C GLY A 282 -9.53 -22.04 15.49
N LEU A 283 -8.62 -22.64 16.28
CA LEU A 283 -8.81 -22.87 17.71
C LEU A 283 -8.81 -21.53 18.48
N GLU A 284 -7.82 -20.68 18.28
CA GLU A 284 -7.75 -19.34 18.90
C GLU A 284 -9.00 -18.49 18.59
N LEU A 285 -9.59 -18.68 17.40
CA LEU A 285 -10.83 -17.99 17.03
C LEU A 285 -12.02 -18.54 17.85
N LYS A 286 -12.15 -19.87 17.96
CA LYS A 286 -13.24 -20.52 18.70
C LYS A 286 -13.20 -20.25 20.21
N GLU A 287 -12.01 -20.21 20.80
CA GLU A 287 -11.83 -19.91 22.23
C GLU A 287 -12.38 -18.53 22.63
N GLU A 288 -12.48 -17.59 21.69
CA GLU A 288 -13.01 -16.24 21.94
C GLU A 288 -14.48 -16.07 21.50
N GLU A 289 -15.09 -17.11 20.89
CA GLU A 289 -16.51 -17.14 20.53
C GLU A 289 -17.38 -17.85 21.57
N MET A 290 -16.76 -18.60 22.46
CA MET A 290 -17.40 -19.26 23.62
C MET A 290 -17.37 -18.38 24.87
#